data_542fee186c77f6280651cbd3d05860db
#
_entry.id   542fee186c77f6280651cbd3d05860db
#
_cell.length_a   1.000
_cell.length_b   1.000
_cell.length_c   1.000
_cell.angle_alpha   90.00
_cell.angle_beta   90.00
_cell.angle_gamma   90.00
#
_symmetry.space_group_name_H-M   'P 1'
#
loop_
_entity.id
_entity.type
_entity.pdbx_description
1 polymer ?
#
loop_
_entity_poly.entity_id
_entity_poly.type
_entity_poly.pdbx_seq_one_letter_code
_entity_poly.pdbx_strand_id
1 'polypeptide(L)'
;MSDLSFDLVIIGAGPGGYVAAAKAAELGMKVACVDKSYLGGTCLNVGCIPSKALLESSELYYKAKKGLDRHGIGLGEVALDLGAMMGRKEKIVETMVKGIKGLFKGHDVSYFVGTGTVVEAGKVAVAGADGEQVLAAKHILLATGSAPAELPNLPFDGERVISSTEALALQEVPERLVVVGGGAIGLEMGSVWARLGSEVLVVELMDQILPGMDREMAGQLGRLLKRQGVECRLGASAQV
;
A
#
# COMPACT_ATOMS: atom_id res chain seq x y z
N MET A 1 -35.04 -10.80 -13.23
CA MET A 1 -33.58 -10.83 -13.22
C MET A 1 -33.13 -9.41 -13.43
N SER A 2 -32.34 -8.84 -12.52
CA SER A 2 -31.80 -7.48 -12.70
C SER A 2 -30.96 -7.47 -13.98
N ASP A 3 -31.13 -6.47 -14.80
CA ASP A 3 -30.35 -6.25 -16.02
C ASP A 3 -28.90 -5.94 -15.63
N LEU A 4 -28.00 -6.96 -15.72
CA LEU A 4 -26.57 -6.88 -15.44
C LEU A 4 -25.79 -6.35 -16.66
N SER A 5 -26.37 -5.39 -17.37
CA SER A 5 -25.78 -4.70 -18.51
C SER A 5 -25.27 -3.32 -18.11
N PHE A 6 -24.04 -2.98 -18.48
CA PHE A 6 -23.31 -1.76 -18.12
C PHE A 6 -22.65 -1.13 -19.35
N ASP A 7 -22.49 0.18 -19.33
CA ASP A 7 -21.68 0.87 -20.33
C ASP A 7 -20.19 0.60 -20.09
N LEU A 8 -19.78 0.52 -18.81
CA LEU A 8 -18.40 0.25 -18.41
C LEU A 8 -18.37 -0.75 -17.26
N VAL A 9 -17.60 -1.81 -17.39
CA VAL A 9 -17.21 -2.71 -16.29
C VAL A 9 -15.73 -2.53 -16.02
N ILE A 10 -15.38 -2.26 -14.76
CA ILE A 10 -14.01 -2.04 -14.29
C ILE A 10 -13.59 -3.23 -13.43
N ILE A 11 -12.46 -3.85 -13.73
CA ILE A 11 -11.87 -4.92 -12.93
C ILE A 11 -10.72 -4.32 -12.11
N GLY A 12 -10.93 -4.24 -10.81
CA GLY A 12 -10.05 -3.62 -9.81
C GLY A 12 -10.62 -2.30 -9.27
N ALA A 13 -10.81 -2.21 -7.95
CA ALA A 13 -11.32 -1.05 -7.24
C ALA A 13 -10.22 -0.22 -6.54
N GLY A 14 -8.98 -0.33 -7.02
CA GLY A 14 -7.87 0.54 -6.61
C GLY A 14 -7.99 1.95 -7.18
N PRO A 15 -6.98 2.84 -6.97
CA PRO A 15 -7.03 4.24 -7.43
C PRO A 15 -7.35 4.40 -8.91
N GLY A 16 -6.79 3.55 -9.78
CA GLY A 16 -7.14 3.56 -11.20
C GLY A 16 -8.60 3.21 -11.46
N GLY A 17 -9.15 2.24 -10.72
CA GLY A 17 -10.52 1.75 -10.91
C GLY A 17 -11.57 2.67 -10.29
N TYR A 18 -11.49 3.00 -8.99
CA TYR A 18 -12.54 3.79 -8.36
C TYR A 18 -12.63 5.23 -8.89
N VAL A 19 -11.50 5.84 -9.28
CA VAL A 19 -11.49 7.18 -9.88
C VAL A 19 -12.13 7.13 -11.27
N ALA A 20 -11.78 6.12 -12.09
CA ALA A 20 -12.40 5.92 -13.40
C ALA A 20 -13.90 5.64 -13.28
N ALA A 21 -14.30 4.82 -12.28
CA ALA A 21 -15.71 4.50 -12.03
C ALA A 21 -16.54 5.75 -11.72
N ALA A 22 -16.09 6.56 -10.75
CA ALA A 22 -16.75 7.80 -10.39
C ALA A 22 -16.83 8.75 -11.58
N LYS A 23 -15.72 8.92 -12.31
CA LYS A 23 -15.68 9.84 -13.46
C LYS A 23 -16.57 9.39 -14.61
N ALA A 24 -16.60 8.11 -14.93
CA ALA A 24 -17.48 7.57 -15.96
C ALA A 24 -18.97 7.74 -15.58
N ALA A 25 -19.31 7.50 -14.31
CA ALA A 25 -20.67 7.69 -13.81
C ALA A 25 -21.10 9.17 -13.83
N GLU A 26 -20.22 10.11 -13.46
CA GLU A 26 -20.45 11.56 -13.65
C GLU A 26 -20.77 11.95 -15.10
N LEU A 27 -20.19 11.22 -16.06
CA LEU A 27 -20.43 11.43 -17.49
C LEU A 27 -21.69 10.71 -18.00
N GLY A 28 -22.50 10.15 -17.09
CA GLY A 28 -23.78 9.51 -17.40
C GLY A 28 -23.70 8.05 -17.83
N MET A 29 -22.54 7.40 -17.65
CA MET A 29 -22.40 5.96 -17.95
C MET A 29 -22.98 5.11 -16.79
N LYS A 30 -23.60 3.96 -17.12
CA LYS A 30 -23.96 2.93 -16.15
C LYS A 30 -22.70 2.09 -15.88
N VAL A 31 -22.15 2.17 -14.66
CA VAL A 31 -20.84 1.63 -14.31
C VAL A 31 -20.93 0.51 -13.29
N ALA A 32 -20.21 -0.59 -13.54
CA ALA A 32 -19.89 -1.61 -12.53
C ALA A 32 -18.39 -1.60 -12.21
N CYS A 33 -18.04 -1.78 -10.93
CA CYS A 33 -16.67 -1.97 -10.47
C CYS A 33 -16.58 -3.29 -9.71
N VAL A 34 -15.61 -4.13 -10.07
CA VAL A 34 -15.41 -5.47 -9.50
C VAL A 34 -14.06 -5.53 -8.81
N ASP A 35 -14.02 -6.01 -7.58
CA ASP A 35 -12.74 -6.26 -6.88
C ASP A 35 -12.87 -7.47 -5.95
N LYS A 36 -11.81 -8.28 -5.91
CA LYS A 36 -11.78 -9.51 -5.09
C LYS A 36 -11.43 -9.29 -3.63
N SER A 37 -10.79 -8.15 -3.31
CA SER A 37 -10.16 -7.95 -2.00
C SER A 37 -10.66 -6.69 -1.30
N TYR A 38 -10.29 -5.51 -1.80
CA TYR A 38 -10.45 -4.27 -1.07
C TYR A 38 -11.02 -3.15 -1.94
N LEU A 39 -12.13 -2.57 -1.53
CA LEU A 39 -12.54 -1.28 -2.08
C LEU A 39 -11.50 -0.20 -1.71
N GLY A 40 -10.94 0.47 -2.72
CA GLY A 40 -9.79 1.36 -2.59
C GLY A 40 -8.46 0.70 -2.96
N GLY A 41 -8.45 -0.63 -3.17
CA GLY A 41 -7.29 -1.41 -3.62
C GLY A 41 -6.11 -1.41 -2.65
N THR A 42 -4.97 -1.88 -3.12
CA THR A 42 -3.72 -1.98 -2.36
C THR A 42 -3.28 -0.65 -1.78
N CYS A 43 -3.26 0.42 -2.57
CA CYS A 43 -2.76 1.72 -2.13
C CYS A 43 -3.48 2.23 -0.87
N LEU A 44 -4.80 2.09 -0.81
CA LEU A 44 -5.57 2.63 0.30
C LEU A 44 -5.57 1.72 1.52
N ASN A 45 -5.60 0.41 1.32
CA ASN A 45 -5.78 -0.54 2.42
C ASN A 45 -4.46 -1.07 3.00
N VAL A 46 -3.50 -1.42 2.13
CA VAL A 46 -2.24 -2.10 2.52
C VAL A 46 -1.01 -1.51 1.79
N GLY A 47 -1.05 -0.22 1.47
CA GLY A 47 0.01 0.46 0.70
C GLY A 47 0.19 1.91 1.10
N CYS A 48 -0.09 2.83 0.16
CA CYS A 48 0.26 4.25 0.26
C CYS A 48 -0.33 4.96 1.50
N ILE A 49 -1.60 4.74 1.81
CA ILE A 49 -2.26 5.45 2.91
C ILE A 49 -1.74 4.98 4.28
N PRO A 50 -1.76 3.67 4.60
CA PRO A 50 -1.21 3.22 5.87
C PRO A 50 0.30 3.50 6.01
N SER A 51 1.09 3.41 4.92
CA SER A 51 2.52 3.72 5.00
C SER A 51 2.76 5.20 5.33
N LYS A 52 2.04 6.13 4.70
CA LYS A 52 2.17 7.57 4.99
C LYS A 52 1.68 7.93 6.39
N ALA A 53 0.64 7.27 6.89
CA ALA A 53 0.19 7.42 8.28
C ALA A 53 1.28 7.00 9.29
N LEU A 54 1.98 5.88 9.05
CA LEU A 54 3.07 5.42 9.88
C LEU A 54 4.33 6.29 9.73
N LEU A 55 4.66 6.71 8.49
CA LEU A 55 5.79 7.61 8.25
C LEU A 55 5.63 8.93 9.02
N GLU A 56 4.43 9.54 9.00
CA GLU A 56 4.14 10.76 9.75
C GLU A 56 4.30 10.52 11.26
N SER A 57 3.65 9.48 11.80
CA SER A 57 3.70 9.20 13.24
C SER A 57 5.11 8.86 13.73
N SER A 58 5.85 8.04 12.97
CA SER A 58 7.23 7.69 13.30
C SER A 58 8.18 8.88 13.20
N GLU A 59 7.95 9.81 12.27
CA GLU A 59 8.73 11.02 12.15
C GLU A 59 8.50 11.95 13.34
N LEU A 60 7.26 12.13 13.77
CA LEU A 60 6.92 12.91 14.97
C LEU A 60 7.59 12.33 16.22
N TYR A 61 7.52 11.02 16.41
CA TYR A 61 8.19 10.32 17.49
C TYR A 61 9.71 10.53 17.46
N TYR A 62 10.33 10.34 16.28
CA TYR A 62 11.77 10.53 16.11
C TYR A 62 12.20 11.97 16.39
N LYS A 63 11.46 12.97 15.89
CA LYS A 63 11.72 14.38 16.17
C LYS A 63 11.59 14.71 17.65
N ALA A 64 10.54 14.22 18.30
CA ALA A 64 10.36 14.41 19.73
C ALA A 64 11.52 13.83 20.55
N LYS A 65 12.04 12.68 20.14
CA LYS A 65 13.10 11.97 20.86
C LYS A 65 14.51 12.50 20.61
N LYS A 66 14.79 13.04 19.40
CA LYS A 66 16.16 13.36 18.97
C LYS A 66 16.35 14.70 18.26
N GLY A 67 15.36 15.53 18.14
CA GLY A 67 15.50 16.66 17.23
C GLY A 67 14.99 18.02 17.69
N LEU A 68 14.26 18.10 18.78
CA LEU A 68 13.61 19.36 19.19
C LEU A 68 14.48 20.21 20.10
N ASP A 69 15.45 19.62 20.79
CA ASP A 69 16.43 20.31 21.67
C ASP A 69 17.20 21.40 20.91
N ARG A 70 17.60 21.14 19.67
CA ARG A 70 18.25 22.13 18.80
C ARG A 70 17.37 23.35 18.47
N HIS A 71 16.06 23.25 18.68
CA HIS A 71 15.11 24.36 18.55
C HIS A 71 14.76 25.01 19.88
N GLY A 72 15.46 24.64 20.98
CA GLY A 72 15.19 25.11 22.32
C GLY A 72 13.92 24.49 22.95
N ILE A 73 13.41 23.39 22.39
CA ILE A 73 12.22 22.71 22.90
C ILE A 73 12.67 21.47 23.68
N GLY A 74 12.62 21.57 25.01
CA GLY A 74 12.86 20.43 25.88
C GLY A 74 11.58 19.61 26.09
N LEU A 75 11.70 18.29 25.96
CA LEU A 75 10.65 17.33 26.30
C LEU A 75 11.16 16.45 27.45
N GLY A 76 10.23 15.98 28.28
CA GLY A 76 10.49 14.89 29.22
C GLY A 76 10.66 13.55 28.50
N GLU A 77 10.41 12.47 29.23
CA GLU A 77 10.44 11.11 28.63
C GLU A 77 9.39 11.00 27.53
N VAL A 78 9.82 10.52 26.35
CA VAL A 78 8.94 10.30 25.19
C VAL A 78 8.75 8.79 25.04
N ALA A 79 7.58 8.30 25.43
CA ALA A 79 7.17 6.91 25.27
C ALA A 79 6.52 6.66 23.92
N LEU A 80 6.65 5.42 23.41
CA LEU A 80 5.95 4.93 22.24
C LEU A 80 4.79 4.03 22.68
N ASP A 81 3.59 4.36 22.25
CA ASP A 81 2.44 3.45 22.25
C ASP A 81 2.20 2.98 20.80
N LEU A 82 2.78 1.83 20.45
CA LEU A 82 2.64 1.27 19.10
C LEU A 82 1.19 0.89 18.80
N GLY A 83 0.43 0.38 19.78
CA GLY A 83 -0.97 0.02 19.62
C GLY A 83 -1.82 1.23 19.22
N ALA A 84 -1.65 2.36 19.91
CA ALA A 84 -2.32 3.61 19.56
C ALA A 84 -1.91 4.13 18.17
N MET A 85 -0.63 4.01 17.78
CA MET A 85 -0.14 4.39 16.45
C MET A 85 -0.78 3.53 15.37
N MET A 86 -0.85 2.21 15.55
CA MET A 86 -1.52 1.30 14.62
C MET A 86 -3.02 1.56 14.53
N GLY A 87 -3.69 1.76 15.65
CA GLY A 87 -5.12 2.13 15.67
C GLY A 87 -5.41 3.44 14.94
N ARG A 88 -4.53 4.45 15.04
CA ARG A 88 -4.63 5.68 14.22
C ARG A 88 -4.55 5.37 12.73
N LYS A 89 -3.58 4.56 12.30
CA LYS A 89 -3.41 4.13 10.90
C LYS A 89 -4.68 3.44 10.38
N GLU A 90 -5.23 2.50 11.13
CA GLU A 90 -6.43 1.74 10.77
C GLU A 90 -7.64 2.67 10.62
N LYS A 91 -7.85 3.60 11.57
CA LYS A 91 -8.94 4.58 11.50
C LYS A 91 -8.86 5.47 10.26
N ILE A 92 -7.64 5.84 9.83
CA ILE A 92 -7.43 6.60 8.58
C ILE A 92 -7.89 5.76 7.38
N VAL A 93 -7.44 4.51 7.29
CA VAL A 93 -7.83 3.58 6.22
C VAL A 93 -9.34 3.39 6.18
N GLU A 94 -9.97 3.08 7.32
CA GLU A 94 -11.44 2.94 7.40
C GLU A 94 -12.19 4.18 6.93
N THR A 95 -11.73 5.36 7.33
CA THR A 95 -12.33 6.63 6.93
C THR A 95 -12.28 6.82 5.41
N MET A 96 -11.13 6.51 4.81
CA MET A 96 -10.96 6.61 3.35
C MET A 96 -11.82 5.57 2.60
N VAL A 97 -11.90 4.32 3.08
CA VAL A 97 -12.77 3.29 2.50
C VAL A 97 -14.23 3.70 2.57
N LYS A 98 -14.68 4.27 3.71
CA LYS A 98 -16.05 4.82 3.86
C LYS A 98 -16.28 5.94 2.85
N GLY A 99 -15.30 6.80 2.61
CA GLY A 99 -15.36 7.85 1.59
C GLY A 99 -15.61 7.30 0.18
N ILE A 100 -14.89 6.24 -0.23
CA ILE A 100 -15.10 5.61 -1.53
C ILE A 100 -16.47 4.92 -1.63
N LYS A 101 -16.94 4.27 -0.54
CA LYS A 101 -18.30 3.72 -0.51
C LYS A 101 -19.34 4.83 -0.72
N GLY A 102 -19.16 5.99 -0.07
CA GLY A 102 -20.00 7.18 -0.27
C GLY A 102 -19.94 7.69 -1.70
N LEU A 103 -18.76 7.75 -2.30
CA LEU A 103 -18.54 8.16 -3.68
C LEU A 103 -19.29 7.24 -4.66
N PHE A 104 -19.17 5.92 -4.51
CA PHE A 104 -19.88 4.95 -5.35
C PHE A 104 -21.38 5.09 -5.21
N LYS A 105 -21.88 5.21 -3.98
CA LYS A 105 -23.31 5.43 -3.72
C LYS A 105 -23.83 6.74 -4.33
N GLY A 106 -23.05 7.83 -4.23
CA GLY A 106 -23.43 9.13 -4.76
C GLY A 106 -23.48 9.21 -6.30
N HIS A 107 -22.78 8.30 -6.97
CA HIS A 107 -22.72 8.20 -8.43
C HIS A 107 -23.39 6.95 -9.00
N ASP A 108 -24.16 6.20 -8.20
CA ASP A 108 -24.85 4.96 -8.60
C ASP A 108 -23.92 3.90 -9.23
N VAL A 109 -22.66 3.85 -8.80
CA VAL A 109 -21.71 2.83 -9.24
C VAL A 109 -22.05 1.50 -8.57
N SER A 110 -22.33 0.46 -9.37
CA SER A 110 -22.56 -0.89 -8.87
C SER A 110 -21.24 -1.55 -8.47
N TYR A 111 -21.10 -1.95 -7.21
CA TYR A 111 -19.88 -2.60 -6.71
C TYR A 111 -20.11 -4.09 -6.49
N PHE A 112 -19.26 -4.93 -7.08
CA PHE A 112 -19.28 -6.38 -6.99
C PHE A 112 -18.03 -6.89 -6.30
N VAL A 113 -18.20 -7.65 -5.24
CA VAL A 113 -17.10 -8.32 -4.55
C VAL A 113 -16.86 -9.69 -5.15
N GLY A 114 -15.71 -9.88 -5.75
CA GLY A 114 -15.33 -11.14 -6.38
C GLY A 114 -14.21 -11.01 -7.39
N THR A 115 -13.77 -12.15 -7.91
CA THR A 115 -12.77 -12.20 -8.97
C THR A 115 -13.42 -11.96 -10.32
N GLY A 116 -13.06 -10.85 -10.96
CA GLY A 116 -13.51 -10.52 -12.32
C GLY A 116 -12.63 -11.17 -13.37
N THR A 117 -13.24 -11.87 -14.33
CA THR A 117 -12.56 -12.51 -15.46
C THR A 117 -13.24 -12.11 -16.76
N VAL A 118 -12.48 -11.63 -17.74
CA VAL A 118 -12.99 -11.40 -19.09
C VAL A 118 -13.16 -12.76 -19.78
N VAL A 119 -14.39 -13.19 -19.99
CA VAL A 119 -14.69 -14.51 -20.58
C VAL A 119 -14.88 -14.46 -22.08
N GLU A 120 -15.39 -13.35 -22.60
CA GLU A 120 -15.46 -13.03 -24.02
C GLU A 120 -15.58 -11.52 -24.24
N ALA A 121 -15.56 -11.08 -25.48
CA ALA A 121 -15.75 -9.66 -25.78
C ALA A 121 -17.10 -9.15 -25.21
N GLY A 122 -17.03 -8.12 -24.38
CA GLY A 122 -18.21 -7.52 -23.76
C GLY A 122 -18.80 -8.31 -22.59
N LYS A 123 -18.11 -9.34 -22.04
CA LYS A 123 -18.59 -10.08 -20.87
C LYS A 123 -17.52 -10.29 -19.81
N VAL A 124 -17.89 -10.00 -18.58
CA VAL A 124 -17.06 -10.22 -17.39
C VAL A 124 -17.79 -11.17 -16.44
N ALA A 125 -17.21 -12.33 -16.19
CA ALA A 125 -17.65 -13.22 -15.12
C ALA A 125 -17.11 -12.70 -13.78
N VAL A 126 -17.95 -12.70 -12.75
CA VAL A 126 -17.61 -12.34 -11.39
C VAL A 126 -17.87 -13.52 -10.48
N ALA A 127 -16.81 -14.15 -9.99
CA ALA A 127 -16.88 -15.24 -9.02
C ALA A 127 -16.74 -14.67 -7.60
N GLY A 128 -17.83 -14.65 -6.87
CA GLY A 128 -17.93 -14.15 -5.48
C GLY A 128 -18.47 -15.22 -4.52
N ALA A 129 -18.68 -14.84 -3.27
CA ALA A 129 -19.18 -15.74 -2.21
C ALA A 129 -20.59 -16.29 -2.52
N ASP A 130 -21.42 -15.52 -3.22
CA ASP A 130 -22.80 -15.88 -3.57
C ASP A 130 -22.91 -16.65 -4.92
N GLY A 131 -21.78 -17.08 -5.45
CA GLY A 131 -21.69 -17.78 -6.72
C GLY A 131 -21.11 -16.95 -7.86
N GLU A 132 -21.29 -17.43 -9.09
CA GLU A 132 -20.81 -16.77 -10.31
C GLU A 132 -21.96 -16.03 -11.01
N GLN A 133 -21.68 -14.81 -11.48
CA GLN A 133 -22.59 -14.03 -12.30
C GLN A 133 -21.83 -13.42 -13.48
N VAL A 134 -22.52 -13.16 -14.58
CA VAL A 134 -21.92 -12.55 -15.78
C VAL A 134 -22.47 -11.15 -15.98
N LEU A 135 -21.59 -10.18 -16.10
CA LEU A 135 -21.89 -8.78 -16.40
C LEU A 135 -21.67 -8.54 -17.91
N ALA A 136 -22.66 -7.99 -18.60
CA ALA A 136 -22.49 -7.50 -19.95
C ALA A 136 -21.94 -6.07 -19.95
N ALA A 137 -21.00 -5.76 -20.81
CA ALA A 137 -20.30 -4.49 -20.85
C ALA A 137 -20.08 -3.99 -22.27
N LYS A 138 -20.36 -2.72 -22.55
CA LYS A 138 -19.93 -2.10 -23.81
C LYS A 138 -18.41 -1.89 -23.83
N HIS A 139 -17.83 -1.54 -22.67
CA HIS A 139 -16.40 -1.33 -22.47
C HIS A 139 -15.93 -2.03 -21.20
N ILE A 140 -14.71 -2.55 -21.21
CA ILE A 140 -14.05 -3.18 -20.07
C ILE A 140 -12.75 -2.43 -19.78
N LEU A 141 -12.56 -1.99 -18.52
CA LEU A 141 -11.32 -1.38 -18.04
C LEU A 141 -10.61 -2.35 -17.09
N LEU A 142 -9.36 -2.69 -17.42
CA LEU A 142 -8.50 -3.46 -16.53
C LEU A 142 -7.68 -2.52 -15.67
N ALA A 143 -7.97 -2.53 -14.37
CA ALA A 143 -7.28 -1.74 -13.33
C ALA A 143 -6.85 -2.65 -12.17
N THR A 144 -6.33 -3.84 -12.51
CA THR A 144 -6.11 -4.97 -11.59
C THR A 144 -4.98 -4.76 -10.58
N GLY A 145 -4.19 -3.67 -10.72
CA GLY A 145 -3.14 -3.31 -9.79
C GLY A 145 -1.92 -4.22 -9.83
N SER A 146 -1.27 -4.40 -8.69
CA SER A 146 -0.06 -5.19 -8.50
C SER A 146 -0.06 -5.89 -7.15
N ALA A 147 0.78 -6.91 -7.02
CA ALA A 147 1.04 -7.62 -5.78
C ALA A 147 2.55 -7.57 -5.45
N PRO A 148 2.95 -7.77 -4.19
CA PRO A 148 4.35 -7.96 -3.84
C PRO A 148 4.97 -9.09 -4.65
N ALA A 149 6.19 -8.87 -5.17
CA ALA A 149 6.93 -9.91 -5.85
C ALA A 149 7.59 -10.85 -4.84
N GLU A 150 7.32 -12.14 -4.97
CA GLU A 150 7.96 -13.17 -4.17
C GLU A 150 9.26 -13.62 -4.85
N LEU A 151 10.34 -13.72 -4.08
CA LEU A 151 11.60 -14.24 -4.59
C LEU A 151 11.62 -15.77 -4.47
N PRO A 152 12.00 -16.51 -5.53
CA PRO A 152 11.97 -17.98 -5.51
C PRO A 152 12.80 -18.62 -4.39
N ASN A 153 13.88 -17.95 -3.95
CA ASN A 153 14.75 -18.39 -2.87
C ASN A 153 14.39 -17.80 -1.51
N LEU A 154 13.33 -16.99 -1.42
CA LEU A 154 12.89 -16.33 -0.20
C LEU A 154 11.35 -16.17 -0.23
N PRO A 155 10.59 -17.29 -0.19
CA PRO A 155 9.13 -17.23 -0.20
C PRO A 155 8.59 -16.60 1.08
N PHE A 156 7.43 -15.93 0.96
CA PHE A 156 6.74 -15.37 2.12
C PHE A 156 6.20 -16.50 3.02
N ASP A 157 6.52 -16.46 4.31
CA ASP A 157 5.96 -17.37 5.33
C ASP A 157 4.96 -16.64 6.25
N GLY A 158 4.88 -15.31 6.13
CA GLY A 158 3.98 -14.47 6.93
C GLY A 158 4.47 -14.21 8.37
N GLU A 159 5.61 -14.76 8.77
CA GLU A 159 6.18 -14.64 10.13
C GLU A 159 7.56 -13.97 10.11
N ARG A 160 8.53 -14.59 9.42
CA ARG A 160 9.92 -14.12 9.33
C ARG A 160 10.22 -13.47 8.00
N VAL A 161 9.68 -14.05 6.93
CA VAL A 161 9.74 -13.52 5.57
C VAL A 161 8.38 -12.95 5.23
N ILE A 162 8.28 -11.65 5.32
CA ILE A 162 7.01 -10.91 5.21
C ILE A 162 7.03 -9.97 4.01
N SER A 163 5.86 -9.66 3.48
CA SER A 163 5.70 -8.61 2.49
C SER A 163 5.52 -7.23 3.14
N SER A 164 5.38 -6.21 2.32
CA SER A 164 5.03 -4.86 2.80
C SER A 164 3.67 -4.82 3.51
N THR A 165 2.78 -5.75 3.21
CA THR A 165 1.45 -5.84 3.85
C THR A 165 1.58 -6.16 5.34
N GLU A 166 2.32 -7.21 5.67
CA GLU A 166 2.56 -7.61 7.07
C GLU A 166 3.44 -6.57 7.78
N ALA A 167 4.42 -5.98 7.06
CA ALA A 167 5.27 -4.92 7.62
C ALA A 167 4.48 -3.68 8.06
N LEU A 168 3.32 -3.41 7.47
CA LEU A 168 2.38 -2.36 7.89
C LEU A 168 1.52 -2.75 9.10
N ALA A 169 1.57 -4.00 9.55
CA ALA A 169 0.68 -4.57 10.57
C ALA A 169 1.42 -5.22 11.75
N LEU A 170 2.75 -5.06 11.84
CA LEU A 170 3.52 -5.61 12.97
C LEU A 170 2.99 -5.09 14.31
N GLN A 171 2.86 -6.00 15.27
CA GLN A 171 2.31 -5.71 16.61
C GLN A 171 3.38 -5.28 17.61
N GLU A 172 4.65 -5.43 17.27
CA GLU A 172 5.79 -5.01 18.06
C GLU A 172 6.88 -4.41 17.15
N VAL A 173 7.75 -3.60 17.73
CA VAL A 173 8.90 -3.06 17.02
C VAL A 173 9.96 -4.17 16.94
N PRO A 174 10.29 -4.68 15.74
CA PRO A 174 11.29 -5.74 15.63
C PRO A 174 12.67 -5.20 16.05
N GLU A 175 13.43 -5.99 16.78
CA GLU A 175 14.80 -5.61 17.17
C GLU A 175 15.66 -5.39 15.93
N ARG A 176 15.56 -6.29 14.93
CA ARG A 176 16.28 -6.24 13.66
C ARG A 176 15.33 -6.45 12.50
N LEU A 177 15.49 -5.65 11.45
CA LEU A 177 14.72 -5.75 10.22
C LEU A 177 15.65 -5.73 9.02
N VAL A 178 15.61 -6.79 8.20
CA VAL A 178 16.27 -6.81 6.90
C VAL A 178 15.24 -6.53 5.82
N VAL A 179 15.48 -5.48 5.04
CA VAL A 179 14.64 -5.09 3.91
C VAL A 179 15.32 -5.54 2.62
N VAL A 180 14.68 -6.44 1.89
CA VAL A 180 15.17 -6.93 0.60
C VAL A 180 14.55 -6.08 -0.52
N GLY A 181 15.40 -5.27 -1.14
CA GLY A 181 15.04 -4.29 -2.16
C GLY A 181 15.07 -2.85 -1.64
N GLY A 182 15.93 -2.04 -2.26
CA GLY A 182 16.09 -0.59 -1.98
C GLY A 182 15.12 0.30 -2.76
N GLY A 183 13.96 -0.22 -3.17
CA GLY A 183 12.88 0.55 -3.78
C GLY A 183 12.12 1.42 -2.78
N ALA A 184 11.20 2.27 -3.28
CA ALA A 184 10.47 3.23 -2.45
C ALA A 184 9.75 2.58 -1.26
N ILE A 185 9.05 1.46 -1.48
CA ILE A 185 8.29 0.77 -0.42
C ILE A 185 9.23 0.24 0.68
N GLY A 186 10.32 -0.42 0.29
CA GLY A 186 11.30 -0.95 1.24
C GLY A 186 11.94 0.16 2.08
N LEU A 187 12.32 1.27 1.46
CA LEU A 187 12.93 2.41 2.15
C LEU A 187 11.94 3.14 3.06
N GLU A 188 10.65 3.25 2.67
CA GLU A 188 9.61 3.81 3.52
C GLU A 188 9.40 2.95 4.77
N MET A 189 9.23 1.63 4.62
CA MET A 189 9.04 0.72 5.75
C MET A 189 10.29 0.65 6.62
N GLY A 190 11.48 0.54 6.02
CA GLY A 190 12.75 0.62 6.75
C GLY A 190 12.87 1.90 7.58
N SER A 191 12.46 3.05 7.01
CA SER A 191 12.48 4.34 7.72
C SER A 191 11.53 4.37 8.92
N VAL A 192 10.31 3.82 8.76
CA VAL A 192 9.33 3.74 9.85
C VAL A 192 9.95 2.96 11.03
N TRP A 193 10.39 1.74 10.78
CA TRP A 193 10.86 0.86 11.84
C TRP A 193 12.17 1.32 12.45
N ALA A 194 13.09 1.89 11.66
CA ALA A 194 14.32 2.49 12.19
C ALA A 194 14.03 3.67 13.15
N ARG A 195 13.08 4.54 12.81
CA ARG A 195 12.65 5.64 13.68
C ARG A 195 12.01 5.16 14.97
N LEU A 196 11.35 4.01 14.95
CA LEU A 196 10.75 3.39 16.13
C LEU A 196 11.76 2.61 16.99
N GLY A 197 12.94 2.29 16.47
CA GLY A 197 14.03 1.70 17.24
C GLY A 197 14.65 0.43 16.68
N SER A 198 14.17 -0.08 15.55
CA SER A 198 14.76 -1.26 14.91
C SER A 198 16.16 -0.97 14.34
N GLU A 199 17.05 -1.95 14.41
CA GLU A 199 18.26 -2.01 13.58
C GLU A 199 17.84 -2.42 12.16
N VAL A 200 18.01 -1.53 11.18
CA VAL A 200 17.52 -1.76 9.81
C VAL A 200 18.67 -1.89 8.82
N LEU A 201 18.69 -3.01 8.10
CA LEU A 201 19.57 -3.27 6.97
C LEU A 201 18.76 -3.38 5.68
N VAL A 202 19.04 -2.54 4.70
CA VAL A 202 18.49 -2.65 3.34
C VAL A 202 19.52 -3.37 2.46
N VAL A 203 19.13 -4.45 1.78
CA VAL A 203 19.94 -5.19 0.81
C VAL A 203 19.37 -4.91 -0.57
N GLU A 204 20.18 -4.32 -1.46
CA GLU A 204 19.78 -3.96 -2.81
C GLU A 204 20.75 -4.58 -3.84
N LEU A 205 20.18 -5.23 -4.85
CA LEU A 205 20.94 -5.91 -5.90
C LEU A 205 21.68 -4.91 -6.80
N MET A 206 21.07 -3.75 -7.04
CA MET A 206 21.65 -2.71 -7.88
C MET A 206 22.72 -1.91 -7.12
N ASP A 207 23.47 -1.09 -7.85
CA ASP A 207 24.55 -0.24 -7.32
C ASP A 207 24.04 1.08 -6.70
N GLN A 208 22.71 1.26 -6.63
CA GLN A 208 22.05 2.40 -5.97
C GLN A 208 20.70 2.01 -5.39
N ILE A 209 20.26 2.71 -4.35
CA ILE A 209 18.86 2.69 -3.91
C ILE A 209 17.97 3.40 -4.93
N LEU A 210 16.67 3.13 -4.91
CA LEU A 210 15.70 3.68 -5.87
C LEU A 210 16.17 3.47 -7.32
N PRO A 211 16.42 2.21 -7.76
CA PRO A 211 16.85 1.95 -9.13
C PRO A 211 15.84 2.57 -10.12
N GLY A 212 16.38 3.27 -11.12
CA GLY A 212 15.58 4.03 -12.09
C GLY A 212 15.30 5.49 -11.72
N MET A 213 15.64 5.93 -10.51
CA MET A 213 15.62 7.35 -10.13
C MET A 213 16.97 8.02 -10.41
N ASP A 214 16.97 9.36 -10.39
CA ASP A 214 18.19 10.16 -10.54
C ASP A 214 19.23 9.74 -9.49
N ARG A 215 20.47 9.50 -9.95
CA ARG A 215 21.56 8.96 -9.12
C ARG A 215 22.00 9.93 -8.02
N GLU A 216 22.00 11.22 -8.28
CA GLU A 216 22.39 12.22 -7.29
C GLU A 216 21.36 12.28 -6.18
N MET A 217 20.06 12.28 -6.52
CA MET A 217 18.95 12.29 -5.57
C MET A 217 18.92 11.01 -4.73
N ALA A 218 19.12 9.85 -5.36
CA ALA A 218 19.25 8.57 -4.65
C ALA A 218 20.43 8.59 -3.67
N GLY A 219 21.58 9.13 -4.08
CA GLY A 219 22.74 9.29 -3.22
C GLY A 219 22.49 10.25 -2.05
N GLN A 220 21.74 11.34 -2.25
CA GLN A 220 21.35 12.24 -1.17
C GLN A 220 20.43 11.55 -0.17
N LEU A 221 19.42 10.82 -0.65
CA LEU A 221 18.53 10.02 0.21
C LEU A 221 19.30 8.99 1.02
N GLY A 222 20.25 8.27 0.40
CA GLY A 222 21.10 7.29 1.09
C GLY A 222 21.87 7.91 2.26
N ARG A 223 22.40 9.14 2.10
CA ARG A 223 23.05 9.88 3.20
C ARG A 223 22.09 10.24 4.33
N LEU A 224 20.84 10.59 4.01
CA LEU A 224 19.80 10.90 5.00
C LEU A 224 19.38 9.64 5.77
N LEU A 225 19.17 8.52 5.06
CA LEU A 225 18.82 7.22 5.65
C LEU A 225 19.91 6.74 6.62
N LYS A 226 21.19 6.86 6.21
CA LYS A 226 22.32 6.52 7.08
C LYS A 226 22.34 7.35 8.38
N ARG A 227 22.00 8.64 8.31
CA ARG A 227 21.87 9.50 9.51
C ARG A 227 20.71 9.07 10.42
N GLN A 228 19.69 8.41 9.87
CA GLN A 228 18.58 7.85 10.63
C GLN A 228 18.88 6.45 11.19
N GLY A 229 20.05 5.87 10.89
CA GLY A 229 20.45 4.55 11.37
C GLY A 229 20.10 3.41 10.42
N VAL A 230 19.70 3.71 9.18
CA VAL A 230 19.44 2.69 8.16
C VAL A 230 20.74 2.39 7.40
N GLU A 231 21.22 1.15 7.47
CA GLU A 231 22.34 0.66 6.65
C GLU A 231 21.81 0.18 5.29
N CYS A 232 22.52 0.52 4.20
CA CYS A 232 22.20 0.02 2.86
C CYS A 232 23.39 -0.70 2.28
N ARG A 233 23.23 -1.98 1.90
CA ARG A 233 24.21 -2.80 1.15
C ARG A 233 23.75 -2.87 -0.29
N LEU A 234 24.53 -2.24 -1.15
CA LEU A 234 24.31 -2.19 -2.60
C LEU A 234 25.12 -3.27 -3.30
N GLY A 235 24.70 -3.71 -4.49
CA GLY A 235 25.34 -4.78 -5.23
C GLY A 235 25.28 -6.13 -4.51
N ALA A 236 24.31 -6.35 -3.64
CA ALA A 236 24.18 -7.53 -2.80
C ALA A 236 22.82 -8.22 -3.01
N SER A 237 22.83 -9.55 -3.01
CA SER A 237 21.60 -10.36 -3.04
C SER A 237 21.35 -11.02 -1.68
N ALA A 238 20.07 -11.12 -1.29
CA ALA A 238 19.68 -11.92 -0.15
C ALA A 238 19.66 -13.40 -0.54
N GLN A 239 20.25 -14.24 0.28
CA GLN A 239 20.20 -15.70 0.18
C GLN A 239 19.86 -16.27 1.56
N VAL A 240 19.09 -17.35 1.58
CA VAL A 240 18.78 -18.13 2.78
C VAL A 240 19.69 -19.35 2.81
#